data_20cca98287588c4fe058e97b2961b857
#
_entry.id   20cca98287588c4fe058e97b2961b857
#
_cell.length_a   1.000
_cell.length_b   1.000
_cell.length_c   1.000
_cell.angle_alpha   90.00
_cell.angle_beta   90.00
_cell.angle_gamma   90.00
#
_symmetry.space_group_name_H-M   'P 1'
#
loop_
_entity.id
_entity.type
_entity.pdbx_description
1 polymer ?
#
loop_
_entity_poly.entity_id
_entity_poly.type
_entity_poly.pdbx_seq_one_letter_code
_entity_poly.pdbx_strand_id
1 'polypeptide(L)'
;MLEQMGIAAKAASYKLAQLSSREKNQVLEKIADYLEAQTEEILRANAADLAEARANGLSEALLDRLTLNPARLSGIANDVRQVCSLADPVGQVIDGGLLDSGLRIERRRVPLGVVGVIYEARPNVTVDVASLCLKTGNAAILRGGKETWRTNAATVKVIQQALQECGLPAATVQAIESPDRALVGEMLKMDKYIDMLIPRGGAGLHKLCREQSTIPVITGGIGVCHIYIDHSADVAEALKIIVNAKVQRPSACNSVETLLVHQDIAERFLPALSKQMAESGVSLHADAASLPALQNGPASVEPVKAEQYDNEYLSLDLNVKVVADQDEAVAHIREHGTQHSDAILTRTLGNANRFINEVDSSAVYVNASTRFTDGGQFGLGAEVAVSTQKLHARGPMGLEALTTYKWIGFGDDTIRA
;
A
#
# COMPACT_ATOMS: atom_id res chain seq x y z
N MET A 1 2.05 29.81 -2.94
CA MET A 1 2.22 28.92 -1.77
C MET A 1 2.88 27.62 -2.18
N LEU A 2 2.28 26.79 -3.02
CA LEU A 2 2.80 25.48 -3.39
C LEU A 2 4.19 25.52 -4.07
N GLU A 3 4.43 26.48 -4.94
CA GLU A 3 5.73 26.66 -5.59
C GLU A 3 6.85 26.87 -4.56
N GLN A 4 6.63 27.72 -3.54
CA GLN A 4 7.61 27.93 -2.47
C GLN A 4 7.85 26.69 -1.64
N MET A 5 6.79 25.90 -1.38
CA MET A 5 6.91 24.60 -0.71
C MET A 5 7.77 23.64 -1.56
N GLY A 6 7.54 23.60 -2.86
CA GLY A 6 8.30 22.78 -3.79
C GLY A 6 9.79 23.15 -3.83
N ILE A 7 10.11 24.46 -3.96
CA ILE A 7 11.50 24.97 -3.93
C ILE A 7 12.18 24.56 -2.62
N ALA A 8 11.52 24.77 -1.49
CA ALA A 8 12.07 24.48 -0.18
C ALA A 8 12.27 22.95 0.04
N ALA A 9 11.31 22.11 -0.39
CA ALA A 9 11.43 20.66 -0.33
C ALA A 9 12.59 20.15 -1.20
N LYS A 10 12.75 20.68 -2.42
CA LYS A 10 13.84 20.30 -3.31
C LYS A 10 15.20 20.66 -2.71
N ALA A 11 15.34 21.85 -2.11
CA ALA A 11 16.56 22.25 -1.41
C ALA A 11 16.83 21.34 -0.18
N ALA A 12 15.80 20.98 0.58
CA ALA A 12 15.92 20.05 1.71
C ALA A 12 16.36 18.65 1.26
N SER A 13 15.85 18.13 0.13
CA SER A 13 16.18 16.79 -0.37
C SER A 13 17.66 16.62 -0.65
N TYR A 14 18.36 17.65 -1.12
CA TYR A 14 19.81 17.60 -1.33
C TYR A 14 20.60 17.44 -0.02
N LYS A 15 20.11 18.04 1.07
CA LYS A 15 20.70 17.85 2.41
C LYS A 15 20.47 16.43 2.91
N LEU A 16 19.24 15.95 2.78
CA LEU A 16 18.85 14.61 3.25
C LEU A 16 19.63 13.49 2.54
N ALA A 17 19.91 13.65 1.25
CA ALA A 17 20.68 12.69 0.48
C ALA A 17 22.14 12.53 0.95
N GLN A 18 22.65 13.46 1.78
CA GLN A 18 24.02 13.40 2.34
C GLN A 18 24.07 12.79 3.74
N LEU A 19 22.92 12.58 4.39
CA LEU A 19 22.88 12.05 5.75
C LEU A 19 23.28 10.58 5.79
N SER A 20 24.09 10.24 6.79
CA SER A 20 24.34 8.85 7.14
C SER A 20 23.10 8.18 7.75
N SER A 21 23.06 6.85 7.72
CA SER A 21 21.98 6.08 8.39
C SER A 21 21.86 6.41 9.88
N ARG A 22 22.99 6.70 10.54
CA ARG A 22 23.02 7.09 11.96
C ARG A 22 22.30 8.43 12.17
N GLU A 23 22.60 9.43 11.37
CA GLU A 23 21.96 10.75 11.46
C GLU A 23 20.47 10.66 11.19
N LYS A 24 20.05 9.91 10.15
CA LYS A 24 18.63 9.66 9.86
C LYS A 24 17.93 9.01 11.05
N ASN A 25 18.54 8.00 11.68
CA ASN A 25 17.96 7.32 12.84
C ASN A 25 17.85 8.27 14.04
N GLN A 26 18.84 9.13 14.29
CA GLN A 26 18.76 10.14 15.35
C GLN A 26 17.58 11.10 15.15
N VAL A 27 17.33 11.51 13.90
CA VAL A 27 16.17 12.35 13.57
C VAL A 27 14.85 11.60 13.81
N LEU A 28 14.76 10.35 13.39
CA LEU A 28 13.55 9.53 13.60
C LEU A 28 13.25 9.29 15.09
N GLU A 29 14.27 8.95 15.89
CA GLU A 29 14.11 8.83 17.35
C GLU A 29 13.60 10.14 17.96
N LYS A 30 14.18 11.28 17.55
CA LYS A 30 13.72 12.59 18.02
C LYS A 30 12.27 12.85 17.62
N ILE A 31 11.84 12.48 16.42
CA ILE A 31 10.44 12.59 15.99
C ILE A 31 9.54 11.76 16.90
N ALA A 32 9.90 10.50 17.19
CA ALA A 32 9.14 9.64 18.09
C ALA A 32 8.99 10.27 19.49
N ASP A 33 10.08 10.80 20.05
CA ASP A 33 10.07 11.49 21.34
C ASP A 33 9.16 12.74 21.34
N TYR A 34 9.19 13.52 20.27
CA TYR A 34 8.35 14.71 20.14
C TYR A 34 6.86 14.38 19.96
N LEU A 35 6.54 13.30 19.24
CA LEU A 35 5.15 12.82 19.13
C LEU A 35 4.56 12.44 20.50
N GLU A 36 5.35 11.80 21.34
CA GLU A 36 4.95 11.45 22.70
C GLU A 36 4.89 12.69 23.61
N ALA A 37 5.90 13.56 23.55
CA ALA A 37 5.95 14.77 24.40
C ALA A 37 4.87 15.79 24.06
N GLN A 38 4.44 15.89 22.80
CA GLN A 38 3.44 16.85 22.33
C GLN A 38 2.08 16.21 21.98
N THR A 39 1.80 15.06 22.59
CA THR A 39 0.53 14.32 22.43
C THR A 39 -0.69 15.23 22.59
N GLU A 40 -0.71 16.11 23.58
CA GLU A 40 -1.86 16.99 23.85
C GLU A 40 -2.15 17.98 22.71
N GLU A 41 -1.12 18.53 22.06
CA GLU A 41 -1.29 19.44 20.92
C GLU A 41 -1.96 18.72 19.74
N ILE A 42 -1.48 17.52 19.42
CA ILE A 42 -2.04 16.69 18.34
C ILE A 42 -3.47 16.28 18.65
N LEU A 43 -3.75 15.82 19.87
CA LEU A 43 -5.09 15.40 20.28
C LEU A 43 -6.10 16.55 20.31
N ARG A 44 -5.67 17.78 20.65
CA ARG A 44 -6.53 18.96 20.56
C ARG A 44 -6.94 19.26 19.12
N ALA A 45 -6.01 19.18 18.17
CA ALA A 45 -6.30 19.33 16.75
C ALA A 45 -7.22 18.22 16.25
N ASN A 46 -6.98 16.97 16.68
CA ASN A 46 -7.82 15.82 16.33
C ASN A 46 -9.25 15.93 16.86
N ALA A 47 -9.41 16.41 18.08
CA ALA A 47 -10.75 16.66 18.66
C ALA A 47 -11.55 17.67 17.83
N ALA A 48 -10.90 18.73 17.31
CA ALA A 48 -11.55 19.71 16.45
C ALA A 48 -11.99 19.10 15.10
N ASP A 49 -11.14 18.29 14.48
CA ASP A 49 -11.47 17.56 13.23
C ASP A 49 -12.63 16.57 13.46
N LEU A 50 -12.62 15.82 14.57
CA LEU A 50 -13.70 14.90 14.92
C LEU A 50 -15.03 15.61 15.18
N ALA A 51 -15.01 16.78 15.83
CA ALA A 51 -16.22 17.57 16.06
C ALA A 51 -16.85 18.03 14.75
N GLU A 52 -16.04 18.52 13.81
CA GLU A 52 -16.50 18.90 12.46
C GLU A 52 -17.00 17.69 11.66
N ALA A 53 -16.28 16.56 11.73
CA ALA A 53 -16.66 15.33 11.04
C ALA A 53 -18.03 14.80 11.53
N ARG A 54 -18.30 14.84 12.85
CA ARG A 54 -19.61 14.48 13.43
C ARG A 54 -20.69 15.43 12.97
N ALA A 55 -20.43 16.74 12.99
CA ALA A 55 -21.39 17.75 12.53
C ALA A 55 -21.75 17.57 11.04
N ASN A 56 -20.81 17.05 10.23
CA ASN A 56 -21.00 16.73 8.82
C ASN A 56 -21.61 15.33 8.58
N GLY A 57 -21.99 14.60 9.62
CA GLY A 57 -22.69 13.31 9.52
C GLY A 57 -21.84 12.13 9.09
N LEU A 58 -20.53 12.15 9.37
CA LEU A 58 -19.68 10.98 9.10
C LEU A 58 -20.12 9.79 9.96
N SER A 59 -20.04 8.59 9.37
CA SER A 59 -20.36 7.35 10.06
C SER A 59 -19.40 7.06 11.22
N GLU A 60 -19.86 6.35 12.25
CA GLU A 60 -19.03 5.95 13.39
C GLU A 60 -17.77 5.18 12.98
N ALA A 61 -17.86 4.36 11.96
CA ALA A 61 -16.71 3.63 11.42
C ALA A 61 -15.64 4.57 10.83
N LEU A 62 -16.06 5.64 10.15
CA LEU A 62 -15.14 6.66 9.65
C LEU A 62 -14.59 7.50 10.79
N LEU A 63 -15.41 7.88 11.78
CA LEU A 63 -14.97 8.62 12.97
C LEU A 63 -13.89 7.83 13.74
N ASP A 64 -14.07 6.52 13.94
CA ASP A 64 -13.04 5.70 14.59
C ASP A 64 -11.71 5.70 13.79
N ARG A 65 -11.76 5.67 12.46
CA ARG A 65 -10.57 5.76 11.61
C ARG A 65 -9.83 7.09 11.73
N LEU A 66 -10.54 8.20 12.00
CA LEU A 66 -9.97 9.53 12.20
C LEU A 66 -9.46 9.73 13.63
N THR A 67 -9.96 8.95 14.59
CA THR A 67 -9.69 9.16 16.01
C THR A 67 -8.26 8.81 16.37
N LEU A 68 -7.57 9.77 16.99
CA LEU A 68 -6.34 9.54 17.74
C LEU A 68 -6.64 9.57 19.24
N ASN A 69 -5.84 8.82 19.99
CA ASN A 69 -5.81 8.83 21.44
C ASN A 69 -4.35 8.61 21.91
N PRO A 70 -4.03 8.77 23.19
CA PRO A 70 -2.65 8.60 23.65
C PRO A 70 -2.04 7.25 23.29
N ALA A 71 -2.80 6.15 23.37
CA ALA A 71 -2.32 4.81 23.04
C ALA A 71 -2.01 4.67 21.53
N ARG A 72 -2.86 5.21 20.66
CA ARG A 72 -2.62 5.22 19.21
C ARG A 72 -1.40 6.07 18.84
N LEU A 73 -1.20 7.23 19.49
CA LEU A 73 -0.02 8.08 19.27
C LEU A 73 1.27 7.41 19.76
N SER A 74 1.24 6.77 20.93
CA SER A 74 2.38 5.96 21.42
C SER A 74 2.69 4.80 20.47
N GLY A 75 1.66 4.14 19.90
CA GLY A 75 1.83 3.13 18.85
C GLY A 75 2.54 3.70 17.62
N ILE A 76 2.09 4.85 17.12
CA ILE A 76 2.72 5.54 15.98
C ILE A 76 4.19 5.91 16.28
N ALA A 77 4.50 6.41 17.48
CA ALA A 77 5.88 6.69 17.89
C ALA A 77 6.75 5.42 17.92
N ASN A 78 6.19 4.29 18.36
CA ASN A 78 6.88 3.00 18.33
C ASN A 78 7.10 2.51 16.89
N ASP A 79 6.16 2.71 15.98
CA ASP A 79 6.32 2.39 14.56
C ASP A 79 7.48 3.20 13.94
N VAL A 80 7.62 4.49 14.29
CA VAL A 80 8.79 5.32 13.89
C VAL A 80 10.11 4.71 14.41
N ARG A 81 10.16 4.30 15.69
CA ARG A 81 11.33 3.62 16.26
C ARG A 81 11.62 2.29 15.56
N GLN A 82 10.59 1.56 15.16
CA GLN A 82 10.76 0.35 14.36
C GLN A 82 11.42 0.65 13.00
N VAL A 83 11.05 1.75 12.34
CA VAL A 83 11.69 2.19 11.09
C VAL A 83 13.20 2.45 11.29
N CYS A 84 13.64 2.92 12.47
CA CYS A 84 15.06 3.07 12.78
C CYS A 84 15.83 1.76 12.68
N SER A 85 15.21 0.63 13.05
CA SER A 85 15.83 -0.70 13.03
C SER A 85 15.99 -1.28 11.62
N LEU A 86 15.27 -0.77 10.64
CA LEU A 86 15.32 -1.26 9.27
C LEU A 86 16.65 -0.88 8.60
N ALA A 87 17.13 -1.76 7.73
CA ALA A 87 18.32 -1.49 6.92
C ALA A 87 18.07 -0.31 5.97
N ASP A 88 19.00 0.64 5.96
CA ASP A 88 18.96 1.77 5.04
C ASP A 88 19.40 1.32 3.63
N PRO A 89 18.55 1.43 2.60
CA PRO A 89 18.94 1.02 1.25
C PRO A 89 19.84 2.05 0.53
N VAL A 90 19.88 3.30 1.02
CA VAL A 90 20.65 4.37 0.36
C VAL A 90 22.15 4.09 0.47
N GLY A 91 22.84 4.19 -0.67
CA GLY A 91 24.27 3.92 -0.76
C GLY A 91 24.62 2.46 -1.06
N GLN A 92 23.66 1.53 -1.01
CA GLN A 92 23.91 0.14 -1.39
C GLN A 92 24.30 0.03 -2.87
N VAL A 93 25.35 -0.74 -3.15
CA VAL A 93 25.71 -1.13 -4.52
C VAL A 93 24.87 -2.33 -4.91
N ILE A 94 24.07 -2.16 -5.97
CA ILE A 94 23.16 -3.19 -6.47
C ILE A 94 23.95 -4.22 -7.28
N ASP A 95 24.75 -3.73 -8.20
CA ASP A 95 25.64 -4.48 -9.07
C ASP A 95 26.72 -3.57 -9.65
N GLY A 96 27.67 -4.17 -10.36
CA GLY A 96 28.73 -3.48 -11.04
C GLY A 96 29.81 -4.43 -11.50
N GLY A 97 30.87 -3.90 -12.10
CA GLY A 97 31.98 -4.69 -12.61
C GLY A 97 33.03 -3.87 -13.31
N LEU A 98 34.09 -4.52 -13.72
CA LEU A 98 35.15 -4.00 -14.58
C LEU A 98 34.81 -4.29 -16.04
N LEU A 99 34.76 -3.25 -16.87
CA LEU A 99 34.52 -3.38 -18.31
C LEU A 99 35.84 -3.62 -19.07
N ASP A 100 35.76 -4.14 -20.28
CA ASP A 100 36.91 -4.36 -21.16
C ASP A 100 37.70 -3.07 -21.46
N SER A 101 37.03 -1.92 -21.36
CA SER A 101 37.68 -0.59 -21.49
C SER A 101 38.55 -0.22 -20.30
N GLY A 102 38.58 -0.99 -19.22
CA GLY A 102 39.22 -0.66 -17.95
C GLY A 102 38.38 0.24 -17.03
N LEU A 103 37.19 0.67 -17.47
CA LEU A 103 36.27 1.44 -16.61
C LEU A 103 35.60 0.49 -15.62
N ARG A 104 35.69 0.77 -14.31
CA ARG A 104 34.93 0.12 -13.27
C ARG A 104 33.61 0.87 -13.07
N ILE A 105 32.48 0.21 -13.23
CA ILE A 105 31.16 0.77 -13.03
C ILE A 105 30.48 0.14 -11.82
N GLU A 106 29.62 0.89 -11.17
CA GLU A 106 28.68 0.39 -10.16
C GLU A 106 27.35 1.10 -10.26
N ARG A 107 26.29 0.37 -9.90
CA ARG A 107 24.94 0.90 -9.79
C ARG A 107 24.60 1.02 -8.31
N ARG A 108 24.44 2.25 -7.83
CA ARG A 108 24.28 2.58 -6.41
C ARG A 108 22.91 3.18 -6.15
N ARG A 109 22.23 2.70 -5.09
CA ARG A 109 20.92 3.25 -4.67
C ARG A 109 21.09 4.69 -4.15
N VAL A 110 20.12 5.53 -4.55
CA VAL A 110 20.01 6.93 -4.13
C VAL A 110 18.55 7.26 -3.81
N PRO A 111 18.26 8.28 -2.97
CA PRO A 111 16.91 8.78 -2.77
C PRO A 111 16.22 9.15 -4.08
N LEU A 112 14.89 9.10 -4.12
CA LEU A 112 14.09 9.65 -5.22
C LEU A 112 14.23 11.18 -5.29
N GLY A 113 14.19 11.83 -4.13
CA GLY A 113 14.27 13.29 -3.99
C GLY A 113 13.12 13.85 -3.17
N VAL A 114 12.07 14.36 -3.81
CA VAL A 114 10.85 14.85 -3.16
C VAL A 114 9.70 13.92 -3.50
N VAL A 115 9.06 13.37 -2.48
CA VAL A 115 7.89 12.50 -2.61
C VAL A 115 6.63 13.27 -2.22
N GLY A 116 5.69 13.36 -3.14
CA GLY A 116 4.35 13.87 -2.88
C GLY A 116 3.41 12.74 -2.48
N VAL A 117 2.65 12.90 -1.39
CA VAL A 117 1.66 11.89 -1.00
C VAL A 117 0.31 12.54 -0.76
N ILE A 118 -0.70 12.02 -1.45
CA ILE A 118 -2.09 12.44 -1.32
C ILE A 118 -2.86 11.30 -0.66
N TYR A 119 -3.45 11.55 0.51
CA TYR A 119 -4.10 10.49 1.29
C TYR A 119 -5.42 10.93 1.90
N GLU A 120 -6.31 9.96 2.11
CA GLU A 120 -7.64 10.15 2.68
C GLU A 120 -7.69 9.70 4.13
N ALA A 121 -8.49 10.35 4.94
CA ALA A 121 -9.03 9.93 6.25
C ALA A 121 -8.18 8.97 7.12
N ARG A 122 -6.87 9.20 7.22
CA ARG A 122 -5.95 8.37 8.02
C ARG A 122 -4.82 9.23 8.61
N PRO A 123 -4.97 9.79 9.82
CA PRO A 123 -3.98 10.70 10.41
C PRO A 123 -2.60 10.04 10.65
N ASN A 124 -2.54 8.72 10.90
CA ASN A 124 -1.28 7.99 11.05
C ASN A 124 -0.41 8.02 9.79
N VAL A 125 -1.00 8.08 8.60
CA VAL A 125 -0.26 8.09 7.31
C VAL A 125 0.71 9.28 7.24
N THR A 126 0.40 10.40 7.90
CA THR A 126 1.30 11.56 8.00
C THR A 126 2.66 11.16 8.57
N VAL A 127 2.68 10.41 9.66
CA VAL A 127 3.91 9.98 10.33
C VAL A 127 4.56 8.82 9.59
N ASP A 128 3.76 7.84 9.14
CA ASP A 128 4.25 6.66 8.41
C ASP A 128 5.04 7.09 7.16
N VAL A 129 4.45 7.98 6.36
CA VAL A 129 5.12 8.49 5.14
C VAL A 129 6.34 9.34 5.48
N ALA A 130 6.22 10.25 6.46
CA ALA A 130 7.32 11.11 6.84
C ALA A 130 8.53 10.28 7.30
N SER A 131 8.32 9.26 8.14
CA SER A 131 9.39 8.41 8.66
C SER A 131 10.07 7.59 7.57
N LEU A 132 9.31 6.99 6.65
CA LEU A 132 9.85 6.21 5.53
C LEU A 132 10.62 7.09 4.54
N CYS A 133 10.10 8.29 4.23
CA CYS A 133 10.79 9.27 3.39
C CYS A 133 12.10 9.72 4.03
N LEU A 134 12.10 10.07 5.32
CA LEU A 134 13.31 10.46 6.05
C LEU A 134 14.35 9.34 6.09
N LYS A 135 13.93 8.10 6.39
CA LYS A 135 14.83 6.93 6.41
C LYS A 135 15.53 6.72 5.06
N THR A 136 14.86 7.03 3.98
CA THR A 136 15.37 6.89 2.60
C THR A 136 15.96 8.18 2.03
N GLY A 137 16.11 9.23 2.85
CA GLY A 137 16.73 10.49 2.43
C GLY A 137 15.89 11.36 1.51
N ASN A 138 14.55 11.17 1.51
CA ASN A 138 13.61 11.93 0.71
C ASN A 138 12.96 13.04 1.53
N ALA A 139 12.68 14.18 0.91
CA ALA A 139 11.74 15.16 1.44
C ALA A 139 10.30 14.76 1.09
N ALA A 140 9.32 15.19 1.88
CA ALA A 140 7.92 14.85 1.69
C ALA A 140 7.01 16.08 1.65
N ILE A 141 6.11 16.13 0.66
CA ILE A 141 4.98 17.07 0.60
C ILE A 141 3.69 16.27 0.75
N LEU A 142 2.95 16.54 1.81
CA LEU A 142 1.80 15.75 2.25
C LEU A 142 0.50 16.51 2.00
N ARG A 143 -0.49 15.85 1.42
CA ARG A 143 -1.85 16.36 1.23
C ARG A 143 -2.85 15.35 1.80
N GLY A 144 -3.25 15.54 3.05
CA GLY A 144 -4.29 14.75 3.71
C GLY A 144 -5.70 15.14 3.29
N GLY A 145 -6.68 14.29 3.62
CA GLY A 145 -8.10 14.58 3.46
C GLY A 145 -8.56 15.81 4.27
N LYS A 146 -9.66 16.42 3.83
CA LYS A 146 -10.23 17.60 4.51
C LYS A 146 -10.67 17.29 5.94
N GLU A 147 -10.97 16.04 6.22
CA GLU A 147 -11.47 15.57 7.51
C GLU A 147 -10.38 15.52 8.60
N THR A 148 -9.11 15.61 8.22
CA THR A 148 -7.96 15.50 9.14
C THR A 148 -6.94 16.63 8.98
N TRP A 149 -7.30 17.72 8.32
CA TRP A 149 -6.32 18.73 7.95
C TRP A 149 -5.65 19.41 9.15
N ARG A 150 -6.40 19.67 10.25
CA ARG A 150 -5.85 20.24 11.48
C ARG A 150 -4.92 19.26 12.19
N THR A 151 -5.35 18.01 12.30
CA THR A 151 -4.55 16.93 12.87
C THR A 151 -3.23 16.76 12.11
N ASN A 152 -3.30 16.72 10.78
CA ASN A 152 -2.11 16.58 9.93
C ASN A 152 -1.17 17.78 10.06
N ALA A 153 -1.71 19.02 10.08
CA ALA A 153 -0.92 20.23 10.26
C ALA A 153 -0.21 20.25 11.63
N ALA A 154 -0.93 19.91 12.72
CA ALA A 154 -0.34 19.82 14.05
C ALA A 154 0.75 18.75 14.12
N THR A 155 0.52 17.56 13.54
CA THR A 155 1.49 16.47 13.50
C THR A 155 2.74 16.85 12.71
N VAL A 156 2.58 17.46 11.53
CA VAL A 156 3.73 17.93 10.72
C VAL A 156 4.52 19.01 11.47
N LYS A 157 3.85 19.92 12.18
CA LYS A 157 4.52 20.94 12.99
C LYS A 157 5.40 20.32 14.10
N VAL A 158 4.89 19.28 14.76
CA VAL A 158 5.67 18.52 15.76
C VAL A 158 6.90 17.85 15.11
N ILE A 159 6.72 17.23 13.93
CA ILE A 159 7.84 16.66 13.16
C ILE A 159 8.85 17.74 12.78
N GLN A 160 8.39 18.92 12.33
CA GLN A 160 9.27 20.03 11.94
C GLN A 160 10.11 20.57 13.10
N GLN A 161 9.55 20.60 14.32
CA GLN A 161 10.30 20.99 15.50
C GLN A 161 11.43 19.99 15.80
N ALA A 162 11.15 18.70 15.72
CA ALA A 162 12.18 17.66 15.86
C ALA A 162 13.29 17.77 14.80
N LEU A 163 12.89 18.02 13.54
CA LEU A 163 13.83 18.25 12.44
C LEU A 163 14.75 19.44 12.71
N GLN A 164 14.18 20.57 13.14
CA GLN A 164 14.95 21.79 13.45
C GLN A 164 15.93 21.58 14.60
N GLU A 165 15.54 20.85 15.65
CA GLU A 165 16.45 20.50 16.76
C GLU A 165 17.64 19.65 16.28
N CYS A 166 17.42 18.81 15.25
CA CYS A 166 18.48 18.03 14.60
C CYS A 166 19.25 18.83 13.52
N GLY A 167 19.02 20.13 13.36
CA GLY A 167 19.70 20.96 12.37
C GLY A 167 19.23 20.77 10.93
N LEU A 168 18.07 20.15 10.73
CA LEU A 168 17.47 19.95 9.42
C LEU A 168 16.41 21.02 9.10
N PRO A 169 16.21 21.33 7.80
CA PRO A 169 15.16 22.25 7.40
C PRO A 169 13.77 21.72 7.75
N ALA A 170 12.88 22.55 8.29
CA ALA A 170 11.47 22.23 8.47
C ALA A 170 10.80 21.79 7.15
N ALA A 171 11.26 22.32 6.02
CA ALA A 171 10.81 21.99 4.67
C ALA A 171 11.06 20.52 4.25
N THR A 172 11.79 19.74 5.06
CA THR A 172 11.98 18.31 4.88
C THR A 172 10.65 17.54 4.87
N VAL A 173 9.71 17.95 5.75
CA VAL A 173 8.34 17.41 5.77
C VAL A 173 7.38 18.58 5.82
N GLN A 174 6.52 18.67 4.84
CA GLN A 174 5.53 19.76 4.73
C GLN A 174 4.13 19.19 4.51
N ALA A 175 3.12 19.82 5.08
CA ALA A 175 1.72 19.56 4.79
C ALA A 175 1.09 20.73 4.05
N ILE A 176 0.19 20.45 3.12
CA ILE A 176 -0.69 21.48 2.54
C ILE A 176 -1.81 21.75 3.54
N GLU A 177 -1.69 22.87 4.26
CA GLU A 177 -2.57 23.28 5.36
C GLU A 177 -3.86 23.93 4.86
N SER A 178 -4.54 23.29 3.92
CA SER A 178 -5.81 23.80 3.38
C SER A 178 -6.69 22.65 2.92
N PRO A 179 -7.99 22.68 3.23
CA PRO A 179 -8.95 21.69 2.76
C PRO A 179 -9.32 21.86 1.28
N ASP A 180 -8.86 22.93 0.60
CA ASP A 180 -9.22 23.23 -0.77
C ASP A 180 -8.74 22.11 -1.73
N ARG A 181 -9.69 21.56 -2.48
CA ARG A 181 -9.43 20.51 -3.48
C ARG A 181 -8.67 21.03 -4.73
N ALA A 182 -8.75 22.32 -5.02
CA ALA A 182 -8.02 22.90 -6.15
C ALA A 182 -6.51 22.72 -6.01
N LEU A 183 -6.00 22.77 -4.77
CA LEU A 183 -4.58 22.55 -4.45
C LEU A 183 -4.09 21.14 -4.79
N VAL A 184 -4.98 20.14 -4.84
CA VAL A 184 -4.62 18.80 -5.33
C VAL A 184 -4.27 18.89 -6.83
N GLY A 185 -5.11 19.56 -7.63
CA GLY A 185 -4.84 19.76 -9.06
C GLY A 185 -3.54 20.52 -9.33
N GLU A 186 -3.23 21.52 -8.51
CA GLU A 186 -1.96 22.24 -8.59
C GLU A 186 -0.76 21.35 -8.21
N MET A 187 -0.88 20.59 -7.12
CA MET A 187 0.16 19.65 -6.67
C MET A 187 0.50 18.61 -7.75
N LEU A 188 -0.51 18.10 -8.47
CA LEU A 188 -0.33 17.14 -9.58
C LEU A 188 0.51 17.68 -10.74
N LYS A 189 0.76 18.99 -10.80
CA LYS A 189 1.51 19.68 -11.85
C LYS A 189 2.88 20.20 -11.39
N MET A 190 3.32 19.84 -10.17
CA MET A 190 4.58 20.31 -9.59
C MET A 190 5.80 19.45 -9.99
N ASP A 191 5.85 18.99 -11.23
CA ASP A 191 6.90 18.11 -11.77
C ASP A 191 8.33 18.70 -11.72
N LYS A 192 8.46 20.03 -11.61
CA LYS A 192 9.75 20.68 -11.34
C LYS A 192 10.32 20.38 -9.96
N TYR A 193 9.47 20.07 -9.00
CA TYR A 193 9.82 19.99 -7.59
C TYR A 193 9.60 18.60 -7.00
N ILE A 194 8.53 17.92 -7.39
CA ILE A 194 8.15 16.59 -6.89
C ILE A 194 8.60 15.53 -7.90
N ASP A 195 9.36 14.56 -7.42
CA ASP A 195 9.94 13.51 -8.26
C ASP A 195 9.00 12.31 -8.40
N MET A 196 8.12 12.08 -7.43
CA MET A 196 7.15 10.99 -7.43
C MET A 196 5.90 11.32 -6.60
N LEU A 197 4.73 10.89 -7.07
CA LEU A 197 3.46 10.96 -6.37
C LEU A 197 2.96 9.56 -5.96
N ILE A 198 2.43 9.47 -4.74
CA ILE A 198 1.84 8.25 -4.19
C ILE A 198 0.44 8.59 -3.66
N PRO A 199 -0.64 8.24 -4.36
CA PRO A 199 -2.00 8.33 -3.84
C PRO A 199 -2.29 7.20 -2.85
N ARG A 200 -2.95 7.54 -1.73
CA ARG A 200 -3.38 6.64 -0.66
C ARG A 200 -4.87 6.85 -0.36
N GLY A 201 -5.73 6.26 -1.15
CA GLY A 201 -7.19 6.43 -1.03
C GLY A 201 -7.94 5.51 -1.97
N GLY A 202 -9.20 5.80 -2.22
CA GLY A 202 -10.07 5.00 -3.09
C GLY A 202 -9.75 5.15 -4.59
N ALA A 203 -10.43 4.34 -5.41
CA ALA A 203 -10.28 4.28 -6.87
C ALA A 203 -10.32 5.64 -7.56
N GLY A 204 -11.19 6.54 -7.10
CA GLY A 204 -11.33 7.89 -7.64
C GLY A 204 -10.07 8.73 -7.52
N LEU A 205 -9.38 8.65 -6.37
CA LEU A 205 -8.12 9.36 -6.16
C LEU A 205 -7.01 8.80 -7.06
N HIS A 206 -6.88 7.49 -7.15
CA HIS A 206 -5.89 6.84 -8.02
C HIS A 206 -6.12 7.20 -9.49
N LYS A 207 -7.38 7.19 -9.94
CA LYS A 207 -7.78 7.61 -11.29
C LYS A 207 -7.42 9.07 -11.55
N LEU A 208 -7.79 9.97 -10.63
CA LEU A 208 -7.48 11.40 -10.73
C LEU A 208 -5.96 11.64 -10.89
N CYS A 209 -5.16 11.03 -10.02
CA CYS A 209 -3.70 11.18 -10.05
C CYS A 209 -3.12 10.65 -11.37
N ARG A 210 -3.55 9.46 -11.82
CA ARG A 210 -3.07 8.85 -13.06
C ARG A 210 -3.41 9.67 -14.31
N GLU A 211 -4.60 10.27 -14.37
CA GLU A 211 -5.08 10.98 -15.54
C GLU A 211 -4.59 12.44 -15.60
N GLN A 212 -4.36 13.07 -14.45
CA GLN A 212 -4.08 14.50 -14.40
C GLN A 212 -2.66 14.87 -13.99
N SER A 213 -1.87 13.94 -13.45
CA SER A 213 -0.51 14.25 -13.01
C SER A 213 0.46 14.39 -14.17
N THR A 214 1.35 15.39 -14.09
CA THR A 214 2.57 15.48 -14.90
C THR A 214 3.77 14.86 -14.20
N ILE A 215 3.62 14.49 -12.92
CA ILE A 215 4.61 13.82 -12.10
C ILE A 215 4.41 12.30 -12.25
N PRO A 216 5.47 11.47 -12.27
CA PRO A 216 5.33 10.02 -12.17
C PRO A 216 4.49 9.60 -10.95
N VAL A 217 3.47 8.78 -11.17
CA VAL A 217 2.53 8.34 -10.11
C VAL A 217 2.69 6.84 -9.89
N ILE A 218 2.92 6.43 -8.65
CA ILE A 218 2.80 5.03 -8.26
C ILE A 218 1.37 4.78 -7.81
N THR A 219 0.62 4.04 -8.62
CA THR A 219 -0.77 3.68 -8.33
C THR A 219 -0.89 2.21 -7.94
N GLY A 220 -1.89 1.92 -7.15
CA GLY A 220 -2.22 0.59 -6.67
C GLY A 220 -3.34 0.69 -5.64
N GLY A 221 -3.47 -0.30 -4.80
CA GLY A 221 -4.33 -0.21 -3.63
C GLY A 221 -5.81 -0.53 -3.86
N ILE A 222 -6.24 -0.86 -5.08
CA ILE A 222 -7.54 -1.48 -5.36
C ILE A 222 -7.27 -2.96 -5.57
N GLY A 223 -7.90 -3.80 -4.77
CA GLY A 223 -7.67 -5.22 -4.80
C GLY A 223 -8.93 -6.03 -5.11
N VAL A 224 -9.17 -6.35 -6.39
CA VAL A 224 -10.08 -7.43 -6.76
C VAL A 224 -9.25 -8.71 -6.80
N CYS A 225 -9.10 -9.34 -5.63
CA CYS A 225 -8.24 -10.51 -5.43
C CYS A 225 -9.02 -11.80 -5.64
N HIS A 226 -8.36 -12.81 -6.22
CA HIS A 226 -8.98 -14.11 -6.51
C HIS A 226 -8.26 -15.25 -5.79
N ILE A 227 -9.02 -16.28 -5.44
CA ILE A 227 -8.49 -17.58 -5.05
C ILE A 227 -9.08 -18.64 -5.96
N TYR A 228 -8.22 -19.34 -6.71
CA TYR A 228 -8.62 -20.51 -7.50
C TYR A 228 -8.46 -21.79 -6.69
N ILE A 229 -9.54 -22.55 -6.58
CA ILE A 229 -9.60 -23.84 -5.91
C ILE A 229 -9.50 -24.94 -6.97
N ASP A 230 -8.32 -25.48 -7.12
CA ASP A 230 -8.03 -26.55 -8.07
C ASP A 230 -8.71 -27.87 -7.68
N HIS A 231 -8.96 -28.76 -8.66
CA HIS A 231 -9.58 -30.07 -8.43
C HIS A 231 -8.87 -30.92 -7.36
N SER A 232 -7.57 -30.73 -7.21
CA SER A 232 -6.72 -31.44 -6.23
C SER A 232 -6.63 -30.79 -4.86
N ALA A 233 -7.32 -29.67 -4.63
CA ALA A 233 -7.24 -28.94 -3.36
C ALA A 233 -7.77 -29.81 -2.20
N ASP A 234 -7.16 -29.63 -1.04
CA ASP A 234 -7.69 -30.12 0.23
C ASP A 234 -8.80 -29.18 0.71
N VAL A 235 -10.02 -29.70 0.82
CA VAL A 235 -11.20 -28.87 1.15
C VAL A 235 -11.06 -28.23 2.53
N ALA A 236 -10.58 -28.96 3.54
CA ALA A 236 -10.51 -28.45 4.90
C ALA A 236 -9.47 -27.32 5.02
N GLU A 237 -8.30 -27.51 4.41
CA GLU A 237 -7.25 -26.49 4.40
C GLU A 237 -7.63 -25.28 3.53
N ALA A 238 -8.29 -25.52 2.39
CA ALA A 238 -8.78 -24.44 1.53
C ALA A 238 -9.75 -23.52 2.27
N LEU A 239 -10.69 -24.07 3.04
CA LEU A 239 -11.65 -23.29 3.82
C LEU A 239 -10.96 -22.41 4.87
N LYS A 240 -9.94 -22.91 5.56
CA LYS A 240 -9.16 -22.10 6.52
C LYS A 240 -8.50 -20.90 5.85
N ILE A 241 -7.90 -21.12 4.67
CA ILE A 241 -7.26 -20.06 3.90
C ILE A 241 -8.29 -19.02 3.44
N ILE A 242 -9.44 -19.45 2.93
CA ILE A 242 -10.50 -18.56 2.45
C ILE A 242 -11.10 -17.73 3.59
N VAL A 243 -11.38 -18.34 4.74
CA VAL A 243 -11.84 -17.61 5.93
C VAL A 243 -10.82 -16.54 6.32
N ASN A 244 -9.56 -16.90 6.39
CA ASN A 244 -8.50 -15.92 6.69
C ASN A 244 -8.47 -14.82 5.62
N ALA A 245 -8.52 -15.18 4.34
CA ALA A 245 -8.43 -14.24 3.23
C ALA A 245 -9.61 -13.25 3.17
N LYS A 246 -10.82 -13.64 3.62
CA LYS A 246 -12.01 -12.77 3.60
C LYS A 246 -12.31 -12.12 4.94
N VAL A 247 -12.24 -12.90 6.05
CA VAL A 247 -12.85 -12.49 7.33
C VAL A 247 -11.87 -11.71 8.23
N GLN A 248 -10.57 -11.98 8.13
CA GLN A 248 -9.58 -11.35 9.01
C GLN A 248 -9.63 -9.81 8.95
N ARG A 249 -9.77 -9.25 7.74
CA ARG A 249 -9.91 -7.81 7.52
C ARG A 249 -10.57 -7.56 6.15
N PRO A 250 -11.89 -7.63 6.06
CA PRO A 250 -12.60 -7.54 4.77
C PRO A 250 -12.38 -6.19 4.05
N SER A 251 -12.07 -5.12 4.79
CA SER A 251 -11.81 -3.78 4.24
C SER A 251 -10.36 -3.55 3.77
N ALA A 252 -9.55 -4.60 3.68
CA ALA A 252 -8.18 -4.49 3.17
C ALA A 252 -8.13 -4.85 1.68
N CYS A 253 -7.29 -4.15 0.92
CA CYS A 253 -7.13 -4.33 -0.53
C CYS A 253 -6.62 -5.71 -0.97
N ASN A 254 -6.06 -6.51 -0.06
CA ASN A 254 -5.63 -7.89 -0.28
C ASN A 254 -6.65 -8.93 0.25
N SER A 255 -7.84 -8.49 0.65
CA SER A 255 -8.96 -9.40 0.95
C SER A 255 -9.43 -10.09 -0.34
N VAL A 256 -9.80 -11.36 -0.27
CA VAL A 256 -10.34 -12.07 -1.44
C VAL A 256 -11.73 -11.55 -1.78
N GLU A 257 -11.97 -11.33 -3.07
CA GLU A 257 -13.27 -10.84 -3.58
C GLU A 257 -13.98 -11.89 -4.45
N THR A 258 -13.23 -12.81 -5.07
CA THR A 258 -13.82 -13.87 -5.91
C THR A 258 -13.13 -15.21 -5.68
N LEU A 259 -13.93 -16.26 -5.49
CA LEU A 259 -13.51 -17.65 -5.52
C LEU A 259 -13.82 -18.26 -6.89
N LEU A 260 -12.83 -18.88 -7.50
CA LEU A 260 -12.94 -19.65 -8.73
C LEU A 260 -12.81 -21.13 -8.38
N VAL A 261 -13.85 -21.90 -8.53
CA VAL A 261 -13.92 -23.30 -8.07
C VAL A 261 -13.90 -24.23 -9.27
N HIS A 262 -12.90 -25.09 -9.35
CA HIS A 262 -12.85 -26.11 -10.43
C HIS A 262 -14.08 -27.00 -10.38
N GLN A 263 -14.70 -27.28 -11.53
CA GLN A 263 -15.94 -28.05 -11.62
C GLN A 263 -15.86 -29.42 -10.92
N ASP A 264 -14.74 -30.12 -11.00
CA ASP A 264 -14.58 -31.49 -10.45
C ASP A 264 -14.52 -31.52 -8.90
N ILE A 265 -14.25 -30.40 -8.24
CA ILE A 265 -14.28 -30.30 -6.77
C ILE A 265 -15.56 -29.65 -6.27
N ALA A 266 -16.34 -28.99 -7.14
CA ALA A 266 -17.46 -28.14 -6.77
C ALA A 266 -18.51 -28.87 -5.93
N GLU A 267 -18.88 -30.11 -6.29
CA GLU A 267 -19.91 -30.89 -5.57
C GLU A 267 -19.58 -31.11 -4.09
N ARG A 268 -18.30 -31.35 -3.77
CA ARG A 268 -17.85 -31.57 -2.37
C ARG A 268 -17.46 -30.30 -1.67
N PHE A 269 -17.01 -29.26 -2.41
CA PHE A 269 -16.49 -28.03 -1.85
C PHE A 269 -17.60 -27.02 -1.52
N LEU A 270 -18.55 -26.79 -2.40
CA LEU A 270 -19.56 -25.73 -2.25
C LEU A 270 -20.46 -25.91 -1.02
N PRO A 271 -20.93 -27.11 -0.65
CA PRO A 271 -21.71 -27.28 0.59
C PRO A 271 -20.89 -26.95 1.85
N ALA A 272 -19.61 -27.33 1.87
CA ALA A 272 -18.70 -27.03 2.98
C ALA A 272 -18.39 -25.54 3.05
N LEU A 273 -18.21 -24.87 1.89
CA LEU A 273 -18.07 -23.42 1.79
C LEU A 273 -19.28 -22.69 2.36
N SER A 274 -20.50 -23.07 1.95
CA SER A 274 -21.74 -22.45 2.44
C SER A 274 -21.84 -22.50 3.96
N LYS A 275 -21.55 -23.65 4.57
CA LYS A 275 -21.54 -23.79 6.03
C LYS A 275 -20.52 -22.83 6.67
N GLN A 276 -19.29 -22.84 6.20
CA GLN A 276 -18.22 -22.03 6.77
C GLN A 276 -18.46 -20.52 6.61
N MET A 277 -19.04 -20.10 5.49
CA MET A 277 -19.34 -18.69 5.24
C MET A 277 -20.53 -18.20 6.07
N ALA A 278 -21.54 -19.05 6.31
CA ALA A 278 -22.62 -18.73 7.24
C ALA A 278 -22.11 -18.50 8.68
N GLU A 279 -21.23 -19.39 9.17
CA GLU A 279 -20.61 -19.25 10.49
C GLU A 279 -19.77 -17.97 10.61
N SER A 280 -19.23 -17.48 9.50
CA SER A 280 -18.39 -16.28 9.43
C SER A 280 -19.19 -15.00 9.09
N GLY A 281 -20.48 -15.09 8.84
CA GLY A 281 -21.33 -13.95 8.46
C GLY A 281 -21.02 -13.37 7.08
N VAL A 282 -20.48 -14.18 6.15
CA VAL A 282 -20.15 -13.77 4.78
C VAL A 282 -21.36 -14.04 3.86
N SER A 283 -21.76 -13.04 3.10
CA SER A 283 -22.74 -13.13 2.02
C SER A 283 -22.09 -13.60 0.72
N LEU A 284 -22.69 -14.55 0.04
CA LEU A 284 -22.17 -15.12 -1.20
C LEU A 284 -22.95 -14.62 -2.41
N HIS A 285 -22.23 -14.25 -3.46
CA HIS A 285 -22.77 -13.91 -4.78
C HIS A 285 -22.35 -15.02 -5.76
N ALA A 286 -23.30 -15.85 -6.15
CA ALA A 286 -23.06 -17.12 -6.82
C ALA A 286 -23.38 -17.05 -8.33
N ASP A 287 -22.53 -17.64 -9.16
CA ASP A 287 -22.86 -17.85 -10.58
C ASP A 287 -23.93 -18.95 -10.75
N ALA A 288 -24.43 -19.10 -11.96
CA ALA A 288 -25.50 -20.06 -12.25
C ALA A 288 -25.14 -21.52 -11.91
N ALA A 289 -23.85 -21.88 -12.00
CA ALA A 289 -23.38 -23.23 -11.73
C ALA A 289 -23.20 -23.51 -10.22
N SER A 290 -22.74 -22.54 -9.45
CA SER A 290 -22.54 -22.68 -7.99
C SER A 290 -23.82 -22.45 -7.18
N LEU A 291 -24.77 -21.64 -7.72
CA LEU A 291 -25.96 -21.19 -7.02
C LEU A 291 -26.79 -22.32 -6.40
N PRO A 292 -27.14 -23.41 -7.10
CA PRO A 292 -27.98 -24.46 -6.54
C PRO A 292 -27.36 -25.17 -5.32
N ALA A 293 -26.05 -25.41 -5.38
CA ALA A 293 -25.34 -26.09 -4.29
C ALA A 293 -25.22 -25.18 -3.06
N LEU A 294 -24.98 -23.88 -3.26
CA LEU A 294 -24.85 -22.92 -2.18
C LEU A 294 -26.16 -22.55 -1.53
N GLN A 295 -27.27 -22.42 -2.30
CA GLN A 295 -28.62 -22.15 -1.78
C GLN A 295 -29.18 -23.27 -0.91
N ASN A 296 -28.75 -24.52 -1.11
CA ASN A 296 -29.11 -25.63 -0.26
C ASN A 296 -28.40 -25.64 1.10
N GLY A 297 -27.41 -24.74 1.29
CA GLY A 297 -26.66 -24.55 2.52
C GLY A 297 -27.18 -23.40 3.38
N PRO A 298 -26.54 -23.12 4.54
CA PRO A 298 -27.01 -22.13 5.49
C PRO A 298 -26.53 -20.68 5.19
N ALA A 299 -25.65 -20.44 4.22
CA ALA A 299 -25.15 -19.10 3.92
C ALA A 299 -26.24 -18.23 3.26
N SER A 300 -26.12 -16.90 3.42
CA SER A 300 -26.86 -15.95 2.60
C SER A 300 -26.28 -15.98 1.19
N VAL A 301 -27.13 -16.28 0.19
CA VAL A 301 -26.67 -16.46 -1.20
C VAL A 301 -27.60 -15.71 -2.15
N GLU A 302 -27.01 -14.91 -3.03
CA GLU A 302 -27.69 -14.20 -4.11
C GLU A 302 -27.03 -14.50 -5.46
N PRO A 303 -27.75 -14.45 -6.58
CA PRO A 303 -27.16 -14.54 -7.90
C PRO A 303 -26.16 -13.39 -8.13
N VAL A 304 -24.96 -13.69 -8.60
CA VAL A 304 -23.98 -12.68 -8.98
C VAL A 304 -24.40 -11.97 -10.27
N LYS A 305 -24.18 -10.66 -10.33
CA LYS A 305 -24.29 -9.86 -11.56
C LYS A 305 -22.90 -9.69 -12.19
N ALA A 306 -22.86 -9.55 -13.52
CA ALA A 306 -21.58 -9.49 -14.24
C ALA A 306 -20.64 -8.39 -13.70
N GLU A 307 -21.18 -7.20 -13.42
CA GLU A 307 -20.43 -6.07 -12.91
C GLU A 307 -19.87 -6.28 -11.48
N GLN A 308 -20.36 -7.25 -10.73
CA GLN A 308 -19.90 -7.53 -9.38
C GLN A 308 -18.53 -8.22 -9.35
N TYR A 309 -18.10 -8.86 -10.46
CA TYR A 309 -16.78 -9.42 -10.54
C TYR A 309 -15.66 -8.36 -10.58
N ASP A 310 -16.00 -7.12 -10.94
CA ASP A 310 -15.08 -5.98 -10.95
C ASP A 310 -15.05 -5.20 -9.62
N ASN A 311 -15.88 -5.64 -8.64
CA ASN A 311 -16.05 -4.93 -7.37
C ASN A 311 -15.00 -5.33 -6.34
N GLU A 312 -14.36 -4.34 -5.75
CA GLU A 312 -13.71 -4.44 -4.44
C GLU A 312 -14.78 -4.13 -3.37
N TYR A 313 -15.35 -5.17 -2.75
CA TYR A 313 -16.45 -5.00 -1.81
C TYR A 313 -16.08 -4.28 -0.52
N LEU A 314 -14.88 -4.53 0.00
CA LEU A 314 -14.43 -4.02 1.30
C LEU A 314 -15.35 -4.42 2.47
N SER A 315 -16.14 -5.46 2.32
CA SER A 315 -17.14 -5.99 3.24
C SER A 315 -17.11 -7.52 3.27
N LEU A 316 -17.99 -8.13 4.06
CA LEU A 316 -18.16 -9.58 4.14
C LEU A 316 -19.03 -10.11 2.98
N ASP A 317 -18.69 -9.70 1.76
CA ASP A 317 -19.28 -10.14 0.50
C ASP A 317 -18.25 -10.90 -0.33
N LEU A 318 -18.63 -11.98 -1.01
CA LEU A 318 -17.73 -12.86 -1.73
C LEU A 318 -18.38 -13.46 -2.97
N ASN A 319 -17.80 -13.24 -4.14
CA ASN A 319 -18.22 -13.90 -5.38
C ASN A 319 -17.76 -15.36 -5.41
N VAL A 320 -18.59 -16.22 -5.95
CA VAL A 320 -18.27 -17.64 -6.18
C VAL A 320 -18.64 -17.99 -7.61
N LYS A 321 -17.67 -18.47 -8.39
CA LYS A 321 -17.83 -18.93 -9.76
C LYS A 321 -17.25 -20.32 -9.93
N VAL A 322 -18.00 -21.22 -10.54
CA VAL A 322 -17.49 -22.51 -11.00
C VAL A 322 -16.82 -22.32 -12.36
N VAL A 323 -15.63 -22.85 -12.52
CA VAL A 323 -14.84 -22.82 -13.76
C VAL A 323 -14.54 -24.24 -14.23
N ALA A 324 -14.46 -24.43 -15.55
CA ALA A 324 -14.17 -25.75 -16.14
C ALA A 324 -12.78 -26.25 -15.77
N ASP A 325 -11.80 -25.34 -15.77
CA ASP A 325 -10.39 -25.66 -15.55
C ASP A 325 -9.58 -24.42 -15.15
N GLN A 326 -8.25 -24.59 -15.07
CA GLN A 326 -7.32 -23.50 -14.78
C GLN A 326 -7.26 -22.43 -15.88
N ASP A 327 -7.52 -22.79 -17.15
CA ASP A 327 -7.51 -21.83 -18.26
C ASP A 327 -8.62 -20.79 -18.09
N GLU A 328 -9.84 -21.27 -17.76
CA GLU A 328 -10.96 -20.37 -17.47
C GLU A 328 -10.72 -19.53 -16.22
N ALA A 329 -10.11 -20.11 -15.17
CA ALA A 329 -9.75 -19.36 -13.96
C ALA A 329 -8.78 -18.23 -14.27
N VAL A 330 -7.71 -18.52 -15.02
CA VAL A 330 -6.71 -17.51 -15.41
C VAL A 330 -7.31 -16.44 -16.33
N ALA A 331 -8.19 -16.83 -17.25
CA ALA A 331 -8.89 -15.89 -18.13
C ALA A 331 -9.77 -14.93 -17.30
N HIS A 332 -10.51 -15.45 -16.32
CA HIS A 332 -11.33 -14.64 -15.41
C HIS A 332 -10.46 -13.65 -14.59
N ILE A 333 -9.33 -14.10 -14.03
CA ILE A 333 -8.40 -13.24 -13.28
C ILE A 333 -7.84 -12.13 -14.17
N ARG A 334 -7.55 -12.43 -15.45
CA ARG A 334 -7.06 -11.42 -16.41
C ARG A 334 -8.11 -10.37 -16.76
N GLU A 335 -9.37 -10.76 -16.83
CA GLU A 335 -10.49 -9.89 -17.19
C GLU A 335 -10.89 -8.99 -16.01
N HIS A 336 -11.05 -9.56 -14.82
CA HIS A 336 -11.66 -8.88 -13.65
C HIS A 336 -10.65 -8.48 -12.57
N GLY A 337 -9.45 -9.06 -12.59
CA GLY A 337 -8.42 -8.80 -11.58
C GLY A 337 -7.75 -7.43 -11.72
N THR A 338 -7.29 -6.91 -10.61
CA THR A 338 -6.54 -5.63 -10.55
C THR A 338 -5.04 -5.82 -10.48
N GLN A 339 -4.54 -7.03 -10.73
CA GLN A 339 -3.13 -7.42 -10.61
C GLN A 339 -2.55 -7.21 -9.19
N HIS A 340 -3.40 -7.31 -8.18
CA HIS A 340 -3.00 -7.11 -6.79
C HIS A 340 -2.45 -8.41 -6.18
N SER A 341 -3.32 -9.33 -5.79
CA SER A 341 -2.95 -10.56 -5.08
C SER A 341 -3.88 -11.69 -5.45
N ASP A 342 -3.36 -12.74 -6.05
CA ASP A 342 -4.13 -13.90 -6.45
C ASP A 342 -3.49 -15.20 -5.96
N ALA A 343 -4.30 -16.22 -5.71
CA ALA A 343 -3.84 -17.49 -5.16
C ALA A 343 -4.41 -18.70 -5.90
N ILE A 344 -3.67 -19.78 -5.91
CA ILE A 344 -4.13 -21.12 -6.23
C ILE A 344 -4.05 -22.02 -5.00
N LEU A 345 -5.09 -22.81 -4.76
CA LEU A 345 -5.09 -23.87 -3.76
C LEU A 345 -5.06 -25.22 -4.49
N THR A 346 -3.95 -25.93 -4.40
CA THR A 346 -3.70 -27.15 -5.18
C THR A 346 -2.72 -28.09 -4.47
N ARG A 347 -2.81 -29.38 -4.75
CA ARG A 347 -1.80 -30.38 -4.37
C ARG A 347 -0.95 -30.82 -5.56
N THR A 348 -1.22 -30.28 -6.76
CA THR A 348 -0.51 -30.62 -7.98
C THR A 348 0.55 -29.57 -8.30
N LEU A 349 1.83 -29.96 -8.22
CA LEU A 349 2.96 -29.06 -8.48
C LEU A 349 2.92 -28.45 -9.88
N GLY A 350 2.47 -29.25 -10.90
CA GLY A 350 2.33 -28.77 -12.28
C GLY A 350 1.34 -27.60 -12.38
N ASN A 351 0.17 -27.71 -11.72
CA ASN A 351 -0.84 -26.67 -11.74
C ASN A 351 -0.36 -25.42 -10.98
N ALA A 352 0.34 -25.61 -9.84
CA ALA A 352 0.94 -24.51 -9.10
C ALA A 352 1.94 -23.71 -9.95
N ASN A 353 2.89 -24.41 -10.59
CA ASN A 353 3.90 -23.78 -11.45
C ASN A 353 3.28 -23.07 -12.65
N ARG A 354 2.27 -23.70 -13.28
CA ARG A 354 1.53 -23.10 -14.38
C ARG A 354 0.81 -21.82 -13.96
N PHE A 355 0.10 -21.84 -12.83
CA PHE A 355 -0.60 -20.69 -12.30
C PHE A 355 0.36 -19.51 -12.02
N ILE A 356 1.51 -19.78 -11.38
CA ILE A 356 2.53 -18.76 -11.10
C ILE A 356 3.03 -18.10 -12.39
N ASN A 357 3.18 -18.87 -13.47
CA ASN A 357 3.69 -18.34 -14.74
C ASN A 357 2.63 -17.60 -15.56
N GLU A 358 1.35 -17.94 -15.40
CA GLU A 358 0.27 -17.38 -16.20
C GLU A 358 -0.45 -16.19 -15.55
N VAL A 359 -0.48 -16.13 -14.21
CA VAL A 359 -1.08 -15.04 -13.46
C VAL A 359 -0.04 -13.97 -13.15
N ASP A 360 -0.23 -12.78 -13.70
CA ASP A 360 0.72 -11.68 -13.61
C ASP A 360 0.23 -10.61 -12.60
N SER A 361 0.01 -11.06 -11.38
CA SER A 361 -0.33 -10.18 -10.24
C SER A 361 0.93 -9.80 -9.46
N SER A 362 0.86 -8.71 -8.69
CA SER A 362 2.01 -8.23 -7.91
C SER A 362 2.44 -9.22 -6.82
N ALA A 363 1.50 -10.04 -6.36
CA ALA A 363 1.75 -11.17 -5.47
C ALA A 363 0.91 -12.38 -5.92
N VAL A 364 1.56 -13.52 -6.11
CA VAL A 364 0.91 -14.78 -6.49
C VAL A 364 1.24 -15.83 -5.45
N TYR A 365 0.22 -16.49 -4.92
CA TYR A 365 0.34 -17.45 -3.83
C TYR A 365 -0.03 -18.86 -4.23
N VAL A 366 0.66 -19.82 -3.66
CA VAL A 366 0.30 -21.24 -3.70
C VAL A 366 0.00 -21.70 -2.29
N ASN A 367 -1.21 -22.19 -2.03
CA ASN A 367 -1.67 -22.70 -0.73
C ASN A 367 -1.47 -21.70 0.43
N ALA A 368 -1.69 -20.41 0.15
CA ALA A 368 -1.58 -19.35 1.15
C ALA A 368 -2.64 -18.27 0.94
N SER A 369 -2.94 -17.54 1.98
CA SER A 369 -3.91 -16.44 1.98
C SER A 369 -3.36 -15.22 1.25
N THR A 370 -4.21 -14.54 0.48
CA THR A 370 -3.89 -13.24 -0.16
C THR A 370 -3.57 -12.15 0.86
N ARG A 371 -3.97 -12.33 2.13
CA ARG A 371 -3.69 -11.41 3.25
C ARG A 371 -2.20 -11.25 3.56
N PHE A 372 -1.33 -12.11 3.07
CA PHE A 372 0.11 -11.97 3.21
C PHE A 372 0.72 -10.83 2.39
N THR A 373 -0.01 -10.21 1.44
CA THR A 373 0.49 -9.04 0.70
C THR A 373 0.52 -7.80 1.57
N ASP A 374 1.53 -7.73 2.42
CA ASP A 374 1.73 -6.71 3.44
C ASP A 374 3.24 -6.56 3.71
N GLY A 375 3.73 -5.33 3.84
CA GLY A 375 5.16 -5.08 4.02
C GLY A 375 5.73 -5.69 5.30
N GLY A 376 4.96 -5.74 6.37
CA GLY A 376 5.36 -6.41 7.62
C GLY A 376 5.47 -7.92 7.43
N GLN A 377 4.49 -8.53 6.75
CA GLN A 377 4.45 -9.98 6.48
C GLN A 377 5.55 -10.40 5.48
N PHE A 378 5.94 -9.53 4.55
CA PHE A 378 7.03 -9.78 3.60
C PHE A 378 8.43 -9.50 4.17
N GLY A 379 8.52 -9.16 5.45
CA GLY A 379 9.80 -8.87 6.09
C GLY A 379 10.40 -7.51 5.71
N LEU A 380 9.62 -6.64 5.07
CA LEU A 380 10.05 -5.28 4.72
C LEU A 380 9.98 -4.32 5.92
N GLY A 381 9.37 -4.76 7.01
CA GLY A 381 9.22 -4.01 8.25
C GLY A 381 8.18 -2.90 8.23
N ALA A 382 7.99 -2.23 7.10
CA ALA A 382 7.00 -1.19 6.90
C ALA A 382 6.69 -1.03 5.40
N GLU A 383 5.55 -0.41 5.08
CA GLU A 383 5.19 -0.09 3.70
C GLU A 383 4.54 1.28 3.56
N VAL A 384 4.82 1.98 2.48
CA VAL A 384 4.15 3.23 2.13
C VAL A 384 2.86 2.99 1.34
N ALA A 385 2.82 1.96 0.51
CA ALA A 385 1.68 1.54 -0.31
C ALA A 385 1.91 0.13 -0.88
N VAL A 386 0.88 -0.44 -1.51
CA VAL A 386 1.01 -1.61 -2.38
C VAL A 386 0.82 -1.14 -3.82
N SER A 387 1.79 -1.39 -4.69
CA SER A 387 1.73 -1.03 -6.11
C SER A 387 1.37 -2.24 -6.96
N THR A 388 0.44 -2.06 -7.89
CA THR A 388 0.08 -3.08 -8.90
C THR A 388 0.72 -2.82 -10.26
N GLN A 389 1.44 -1.69 -10.42
CA GLN A 389 2.07 -1.31 -11.67
C GLN A 389 3.37 -2.11 -11.92
N LYS A 390 3.68 -2.31 -13.20
CA LYS A 390 4.95 -2.92 -13.64
C LYS A 390 6.05 -1.86 -13.79
N LEU A 391 6.39 -1.22 -12.66
CA LEU A 391 7.45 -0.22 -12.57
C LEU A 391 8.59 -0.73 -11.68
N HIS A 392 9.49 0.17 -11.25
CA HIS A 392 10.59 -0.16 -10.34
C HIS A 392 10.10 -0.66 -8.96
N ALA A 393 8.87 -0.26 -8.55
CA ALA A 393 8.19 -0.69 -7.35
C ALA A 393 6.90 -1.43 -7.71
N ARG A 394 6.75 -2.67 -7.24
CA ARG A 394 5.57 -3.51 -7.44
C ARG A 394 5.34 -4.38 -6.21
N GLY A 395 4.09 -4.59 -5.83
CA GLY A 395 3.72 -5.22 -4.55
C GLY A 395 3.87 -4.26 -3.38
N PRO A 396 4.04 -4.76 -2.14
CA PRO A 396 4.29 -3.94 -0.97
C PRO A 396 5.55 -3.07 -1.13
N MET A 397 5.40 -1.77 -0.93
CA MET A 397 6.46 -0.78 -1.15
C MET A 397 7.14 -0.44 0.17
N GLY A 398 8.22 -1.14 0.51
CA GLY A 398 9.10 -0.82 1.62
C GLY A 398 10.10 0.30 1.28
N LEU A 399 11.20 0.39 2.08
CA LEU A 399 12.20 1.43 1.92
C LEU A 399 12.87 1.45 0.54
N GLU A 400 13.17 0.30 -0.04
CA GLU A 400 13.80 0.22 -1.37
C GLU A 400 12.97 0.87 -2.47
N ALA A 401 11.64 0.76 -2.39
CA ALA A 401 10.73 1.34 -3.36
C ALA A 401 10.72 2.89 -3.35
N LEU A 402 11.22 3.51 -2.27
CA LEU A 402 11.42 4.95 -2.14
C LEU A 402 12.84 5.39 -2.59
N THR A 403 13.55 4.53 -3.29
CA THR A 403 14.87 4.81 -3.86
C THR A 403 14.89 4.55 -5.35
N THR A 404 15.85 5.15 -6.02
CA THR A 404 16.27 4.79 -7.37
C THR A 404 17.77 4.48 -7.34
N TYR A 405 18.44 4.49 -8.48
CA TYR A 405 19.88 4.28 -8.55
C TYR A 405 20.53 5.26 -9.53
N LYS A 406 21.83 5.45 -9.35
CA LYS A 406 22.67 6.12 -10.33
C LYS A 406 23.85 5.21 -10.70
N TRP A 407 24.36 5.38 -11.91
CA TRP A 407 25.59 4.76 -12.37
C TRP A 407 26.78 5.61 -11.95
N ILE A 408 27.82 4.96 -11.44
CA ILE A 408 29.09 5.58 -11.07
C ILE A 408 30.19 4.88 -11.85
N GLY A 409 31.00 5.65 -12.56
CA GLY A 409 32.16 5.13 -13.29
C GLY A 409 33.46 5.60 -12.63
N PHE A 410 34.39 4.68 -12.44
CA PHE A 410 35.75 4.95 -11.97
C PHE A 410 36.73 4.58 -13.08
N GLY A 411 37.44 5.54 -13.59
CA GLY A 411 38.49 5.36 -14.58
C GLY A 411 39.84 5.83 -14.07
N ASP A 412 40.88 5.51 -14.81
CA ASP A 412 42.23 6.04 -14.67
C ASP A 412 42.58 6.72 -16.01
N ASP A 413 42.08 7.96 -16.17
CA ASP A 413 42.12 8.73 -17.44
C ASP A 413 41.51 7.95 -18.64
N THR A 414 40.60 7.06 -18.36
CA THR A 414 39.99 6.15 -19.34
C THR A 414 39.09 6.91 -20.32
N ILE A 415 39.36 6.76 -21.60
CA ILE A 415 38.58 7.36 -22.70
C ILE A 415 37.79 6.31 -23.45
N ARG A 416 36.69 6.71 -24.08
CA ARG A 416 35.95 5.87 -25.02
C ARG A 416 36.70 5.83 -26.34
N ALA A 417 37.07 4.60 -26.81
CA ALA A 417 37.62 4.37 -28.11
C ALA A 417 36.62 4.64 -29.24
#